data_a8cd2786ea322b56cb81163d8272cfdc
#
_entry.id   a8cd2786ea322b56cb81163d8272cfdc
#
_cell.length_a   1.000
_cell.length_b   1.000
_cell.length_c   1.000
_cell.angle_alpha   90.00
_cell.angle_beta   90.00
_cell.angle_gamma   90.00
#
_symmetry.space_group_name_H-M   'P 1'
#
loop_
_entity.id
_entity.type
_entity.pdbx_description
1 polymer ?
#
loop_
_entity_poly.entity_id
_entity_poly.type
_entity_poly.pdbx_seq_one_letter_code
_entity_poly.pdbx_strand_id
1 'polypeptide(L)'
;MQNLALKKIEYTAIGESLYRVILPNGLRLFLLPKTNFHETYGIMTVNFGSVDTYFVPRGTKQAIHYPAGIAHFLEHKLFEDENGNDLLQEFVDLGAESNAF
;
A
#
# COMPACT_ATOMS: atom_id res chain seq x y z
N MET A 1 13.10 21.22 1.51
CA MET A 1 12.11 20.31 0.88
C MET A 1 12.70 19.80 -0.42
N GLN A 2 12.85 18.48 -0.57
CA GLN A 2 13.24 17.91 -1.85
C GLN A 2 12.07 18.13 -2.82
N ASN A 3 12.36 18.75 -3.96
CA ASN A 3 11.37 18.98 -5.00
C ASN A 3 11.10 17.63 -5.69
N LEU A 4 10.04 16.95 -5.27
CA LEU A 4 9.64 15.66 -5.85
C LEU A 4 9.02 15.94 -7.23
N ALA A 5 9.70 15.53 -8.29
CA ALA A 5 9.22 15.70 -9.64
C ALA A 5 8.11 14.70 -9.96
N LEU A 6 6.87 15.14 -9.99
CA LEU A 6 5.72 14.38 -10.47
C LEU A 6 5.83 14.20 -11.99
N LYS A 7 5.85 12.95 -12.44
CA LYS A 7 5.76 12.62 -13.88
C LYS A 7 4.30 12.46 -14.27
N LYS A 8 3.82 13.30 -15.17
CA LYS A 8 2.49 13.19 -15.77
C LYS A 8 2.51 12.23 -16.97
N ILE A 9 1.51 11.37 -17.06
CA ILE A 9 1.23 10.47 -18.19
C ILE A 9 -0.20 10.77 -18.63
N GLU A 10 -0.39 11.13 -19.87
CA GLU A 10 -1.71 11.44 -20.44
C GLU A 10 -2.26 10.24 -21.20
N TYR A 11 -3.49 9.87 -20.89
CA TYR A 11 -4.29 8.87 -21.59
C TYR A 11 -5.38 9.58 -22.39
N THR A 12 -4.99 10.19 -23.51
CA THR A 12 -5.86 11.06 -24.32
C THR A 12 -7.12 10.36 -24.83
N ALA A 13 -7.03 9.05 -25.10
CA ALA A 13 -8.17 8.25 -25.57
C ALA A 13 -9.35 8.20 -24.56
N ILE A 14 -9.06 8.38 -23.26
CA ILE A 14 -10.06 8.35 -22.18
C ILE A 14 -10.12 9.67 -21.40
N GLY A 15 -9.34 10.67 -21.81
CA GLY A 15 -9.30 11.99 -21.17
C GLY A 15 -8.72 11.99 -19.75
N GLU A 16 -7.84 11.05 -19.42
CA GLU A 16 -7.31 10.85 -18.07
C GLU A 16 -5.83 11.24 -17.99
N SER A 17 -5.41 11.66 -16.81
CA SER A 17 -4.01 11.95 -16.51
C SER A 17 -3.57 11.23 -15.23
N LEU A 18 -2.56 10.40 -15.34
CA LEU A 18 -1.91 9.72 -14.21
C LEU A 18 -0.65 10.48 -13.83
N TYR A 19 -0.50 10.75 -12.55
CA TYR A 19 0.74 11.30 -11.99
C TYR A 19 1.47 10.22 -11.20
N ARG A 20 2.77 10.14 -11.38
CA ARG A 20 3.60 9.23 -10.60
C ARG A 20 4.83 9.90 -10.04
N VAL A 21 5.27 9.42 -8.88
CA VAL A 21 6.51 9.82 -8.24
C VAL A 21 7.09 8.65 -7.47
N ILE A 22 8.41 8.62 -7.33
CA ILE A 22 9.11 7.72 -6.42
C ILE A 22 9.59 8.57 -5.25
N LEU A 23 9.15 8.22 -4.05
CA LEU A 23 9.56 8.90 -2.83
C LEU A 23 11.00 8.52 -2.45
N PRO A 24 11.69 9.32 -1.61
CA PRO A 24 13.08 9.04 -1.21
C PRO A 24 13.30 7.68 -0.54
N ASN A 25 12.26 7.13 0.10
CA ASN A 25 12.28 5.79 0.70
C ASN A 25 12.04 4.66 -0.32
N GLY A 26 11.88 4.97 -1.62
CA GLY A 26 11.62 4.02 -2.69
C GLY A 26 10.14 3.70 -2.92
N LEU A 27 9.21 4.24 -2.12
CA LEU A 27 7.77 4.04 -2.34
C LEU A 27 7.34 4.69 -3.66
N ARG A 28 6.65 3.92 -4.49
CA ARG A 28 6.04 4.39 -5.73
C ARG A 28 4.63 4.87 -5.46
N LEU A 29 4.37 6.12 -5.74
CA LEU A 29 3.05 6.73 -5.60
C LEU A 29 2.45 7.02 -6.97
N PHE A 30 1.20 6.67 -7.15
CA PHE A 30 0.39 6.95 -8.32
C PHE A 30 -0.84 7.74 -7.91
N LEU A 31 -1.12 8.83 -8.61
CA LEU A 31 -2.28 9.70 -8.37
C LEU A 31 -3.10 9.78 -9.65
N LEU A 32 -4.36 9.43 -9.57
CA LEU A 32 -5.34 9.54 -10.66
C LEU A 32 -6.48 10.47 -10.23
N PRO A 33 -6.35 11.80 -10.45
CA PRO A 33 -7.39 12.75 -10.08
C PRO A 33 -8.67 12.52 -10.91
N LYS A 34 -9.80 12.48 -10.21
CA LYS A 34 -11.14 12.33 -10.78
C LYS A 34 -12.00 13.48 -10.31
N THR A 35 -12.03 14.58 -11.05
CA THR A 35 -12.70 15.83 -10.65
C THR A 35 -14.22 15.73 -10.48
N ASN A 36 -14.84 14.71 -11.08
CA ASN A 36 -16.27 14.48 -11.02
C ASN A 36 -16.69 13.42 -9.99
N PHE A 37 -15.74 12.93 -9.17
CA PHE A 37 -16.00 11.97 -8.11
C PHE A 37 -15.90 12.66 -6.75
N HIS A 38 -16.81 12.32 -5.85
CA HIS A 38 -16.85 12.86 -4.48
C HIS A 38 -16.11 11.96 -3.47
N GLU A 39 -15.74 10.75 -3.90
CA GLU A 39 -15.04 9.78 -3.06
C GLU A 39 -13.54 9.77 -3.39
N THR A 40 -12.73 9.50 -2.37
CA THR A 40 -11.30 9.24 -2.52
C THR A 40 -11.04 7.76 -2.26
N TYR A 41 -10.43 7.10 -3.22
CA TYR A 41 -10.00 5.71 -3.10
C TYR A 41 -8.49 5.64 -3.00
N GLY A 42 -7.98 4.88 -2.03
CA GLY A 42 -6.56 4.61 -1.85
C GLY A 42 -6.30 3.12 -1.73
N ILE A 43 -5.24 2.64 -2.39
CA ILE A 43 -4.75 1.27 -2.24
C ILE A 43 -3.26 1.28 -2.01
N MET A 44 -2.80 0.51 -1.04
CA MET A 44 -1.39 0.24 -0.79
C MET A 44 -1.09 -1.22 -1.09
N THR A 45 -0.11 -1.47 -1.96
CA THR A 45 0.26 -2.82 -2.35
C THR A 45 1.71 -3.11 -1.98
N VAL A 46 1.95 -4.25 -1.38
CA VAL A 46 3.28 -4.76 -1.06
C VAL A 46 3.56 -5.97 -1.95
N ASN A 47 4.77 -6.04 -2.54
CA ASN A 47 5.17 -7.19 -3.35
C ASN A 47 5.62 -8.36 -2.45
N PHE A 48 4.68 -8.87 -1.67
CA PHE A 48 4.82 -10.01 -0.78
C PHE A 48 3.44 -10.64 -0.60
N GLY A 49 3.28 -11.89 -0.94
CA GLY A 49 1.97 -12.54 -0.98
C GLY A 49 1.99 -14.00 -0.54
N SER A 50 0.87 -14.67 -0.66
CA SER A 50 0.66 -16.05 -0.19
C SER A 50 1.58 -17.11 -0.81
N VAL A 51 2.16 -16.81 -1.98
CA VAL A 51 3.13 -17.69 -2.66
C VAL A 51 4.56 -17.52 -2.16
N ASP A 52 4.84 -16.45 -1.41
CA ASP A 52 6.17 -16.11 -0.91
C ASP A 52 6.42 -16.82 0.42
N THR A 53 6.59 -18.14 0.36
CA THR A 53 6.77 -18.98 1.56
C THR A 53 8.22 -19.30 1.88
N TYR A 54 9.16 -18.99 0.98
CA TYR A 54 10.58 -19.30 1.15
C TYR A 54 11.44 -18.10 0.76
N PHE A 55 12.02 -17.43 1.75
CA PHE A 55 12.83 -16.24 1.51
C PHE A 55 13.86 -16.01 2.63
N VAL A 56 14.81 -15.13 2.37
CA VAL A 56 15.80 -14.68 3.36
C VAL A 56 15.31 -13.39 4.00
N PRO A 57 14.90 -13.40 5.28
CA PRO A 57 14.49 -12.18 5.96
C PRO A 57 15.63 -11.15 6.01
N ARG A 58 15.29 -9.88 5.91
CA ARG A 58 16.27 -8.80 5.99
C ARG A 58 17.04 -8.88 7.31
N GLY A 59 18.36 -8.79 7.24
CA GLY A 59 19.26 -8.89 8.40
C GLY A 59 19.66 -10.32 8.77
N THR A 60 19.19 -11.34 8.04
CA THR A 60 19.59 -12.73 8.19
C THR A 60 20.41 -13.19 6.98
N LYS A 61 21.05 -14.38 7.09
CA LYS A 61 21.79 -15.02 5.99
C LYS A 61 21.16 -16.35 5.55
N GLN A 62 20.14 -16.80 6.25
CA GLN A 62 19.50 -18.10 6.01
C GLN A 62 18.08 -17.87 5.47
N ALA A 63 17.75 -18.65 4.45
CA ALA A 63 16.39 -18.74 3.98
C ALA A 63 15.55 -19.54 5.00
N ILE A 64 14.34 -19.06 5.24
CA ILE A 64 13.39 -19.68 6.16
C ILE A 64 12.14 -20.03 5.36
N HIS A 65 11.58 -21.18 5.64
CA HIS A 65 10.29 -21.59 5.10
C HIS A 65 9.18 -21.18 6.05
N TYR A 66 8.25 -20.37 5.55
CA TYR A 66 7.07 -19.91 6.30
C TYR A 66 5.81 -20.63 5.80
N PRO A 67 4.79 -20.82 6.66
CA PRO A 67 3.53 -21.37 6.22
C PRO A 67 2.84 -20.46 5.21
N ALA A 68 2.07 -21.05 4.30
CA ALA A 68 1.16 -20.32 3.44
C ALA A 68 0.19 -19.46 4.27
N GLY A 69 -0.08 -18.23 3.80
CA GLY A 69 -0.92 -17.28 4.56
C GLY A 69 -0.17 -16.37 5.51
N ILE A 70 1.16 -16.51 5.68
CA ILE A 70 1.95 -15.62 6.55
C ILE A 70 1.84 -14.16 6.12
N ALA A 71 1.79 -13.90 4.80
CA ALA A 71 1.65 -12.55 4.27
C ALA A 71 0.31 -11.92 4.69
N HIS A 72 -0.78 -12.65 4.56
CA HIS A 72 -2.12 -12.23 4.97
C HIS A 72 -2.19 -12.00 6.49
N PHE A 73 -1.63 -12.92 7.28
CA PHE A 73 -1.56 -12.76 8.73
C PHE A 73 -0.79 -11.49 9.13
N LEU A 74 0.36 -11.26 8.50
CA LEU A 74 1.19 -10.08 8.76
C LEU A 74 0.45 -8.80 8.38
N GLU A 75 -0.28 -8.80 7.27
CA GLU A 75 -1.07 -7.67 6.81
C GLU A 75 -2.07 -7.23 7.88
N HIS A 76 -2.88 -8.14 8.42
CA HIS A 76 -3.80 -7.82 9.52
C HIS A 76 -3.05 -7.33 10.77
N LYS A 77 -1.90 -7.92 11.08
CA LYS A 77 -1.08 -7.51 12.23
C LYS A 77 -0.48 -6.10 12.11
N LEU A 78 -0.29 -5.60 10.90
CA LEU A 78 0.17 -4.22 10.67
C LEU A 78 -0.90 -3.17 11.03
N PHE A 79 -2.16 -3.57 11.17
CA PHE A 79 -3.26 -2.71 11.60
C PHE A 79 -3.56 -2.81 13.11
N GLU A 80 -2.75 -3.54 13.88
CA GLU A 80 -2.81 -3.50 15.33
C GLU A 80 -1.70 -2.57 15.86
N ASP A 81 -2.06 -1.70 16.80
CA ASP A 81 -1.08 -0.89 17.53
C ASP A 81 -0.36 -1.73 18.61
N GLU A 82 0.61 -1.15 19.29
CA GLU A 82 1.37 -1.80 20.37
C GLU A 82 0.52 -2.17 21.60
N ASN A 83 -0.68 -1.63 21.74
CA ASN A 83 -1.64 -1.91 22.81
C ASN A 83 -2.70 -2.94 22.38
N GLY A 84 -2.66 -3.38 21.12
CA GLY A 84 -3.62 -4.33 20.53
C GLY A 84 -4.91 -3.68 20.03
N ASN A 85 -4.94 -2.36 19.86
CA ASN A 85 -6.07 -1.68 19.25
C ASN A 85 -6.05 -1.87 17.73
N ASP A 86 -7.25 -2.00 17.15
CA ASP A 86 -7.46 -2.10 15.71
C ASP A 86 -7.44 -0.71 15.06
N LEU A 87 -6.41 -0.41 14.30
CA LEU A 87 -6.28 0.85 13.57
C LEU A 87 -7.32 0.99 12.44
N LEU A 88 -7.90 -0.10 11.96
CA LEU A 88 -9.00 -0.03 10.97
C LEU A 88 -10.23 0.66 11.56
N GLN A 89 -10.44 0.55 12.89
CA GLN A 89 -11.52 1.26 13.56
C GLN A 89 -11.38 2.77 13.47
N GLU A 90 -10.15 3.30 13.49
CA GLU A 90 -9.91 4.73 13.34
C GLU A 90 -10.40 5.28 11.99
N PHE A 91 -10.28 4.48 10.92
CA PHE A 91 -10.84 4.84 9.61
C PHE A 91 -12.37 4.92 9.65
N VAL A 92 -13.01 3.94 10.31
CA VAL A 92 -14.47 3.92 10.48
C VAL A 92 -14.94 5.13 11.26
N ASP A 93 -14.24 5.51 12.32
CA ASP A 93 -14.56 6.67 13.16
C ASP A 93 -14.43 7.99 12.39
N LEU A 94 -13.59 8.03 11.35
CA LEU A 94 -13.45 9.14 10.41
C LEU A 94 -14.46 9.08 9.25
N GLY A 95 -15.34 8.09 9.21
CA GLY A 95 -16.32 7.89 8.13
C GLY A 95 -15.71 7.30 6.85
N ALA A 96 -14.54 6.68 6.94
CA ALA A 96 -13.90 5.97 5.84
C ALA A 96 -14.13 4.46 5.95
N GLU A 97 -14.20 3.80 4.81
CA GLU A 97 -14.18 2.34 4.73
C GLU A 97 -12.75 1.87 4.45
N SER A 98 -12.29 0.89 5.21
CA SER A 98 -10.95 0.33 5.07
C SER A 98 -10.98 -1.18 5.20
N ASN A 99 -10.11 -1.86 4.48
CA ASN A 99 -9.96 -3.32 4.52
C ASN A 99 -8.52 -3.71 4.16
N ALA A 100 -8.09 -4.88 4.66
CA ALA A 100 -6.85 -5.56 4.32
C ALA A 100 -7.17 -6.93 3.69
N PHE A 101 -6.48 -7.32 2.59
CA PHE A 101 -6.70 -8.57 1.86
C PHE A 101 -5.48 -9.02 1.04
#